data_99b9c0f069f301deb4db337abb9cab6e
#
_entry.id   99b9c0f069f301deb4db337abb9cab6e
#
_cell.length_a   1.000
_cell.length_b   1.000
_cell.length_c   1.000
_cell.angle_alpha   90.00
_cell.angle_beta   90.00
_cell.angle_gamma   90.00
#
_symmetry.space_group_name_H-M   'P 1'
#
loop_
_entity.id
_entity.type
_entity.pdbx_description
1 polymer ?
#
loop_
_entity_poly.entity_id
_entity_poly.type
_entity_poly.pdbx_seq_one_letter_code
_entity_poly.pdbx_strand_id
1 'polypeptide(L)'
;MIIKRILFVAAATAIAFGGFALWHNGSASADDAQAEGDGGEAAEEEVSMENIPLSEQQMAAVDIKMGEVEPRELDAMLSVNGTIVLRPQSIGNVTSLMGGIVKEVLVSEGQNVSRGQVVATVENTDVVSLQREYYSACRESEAARADMDRQKKLAAGGAGVKKNLQEAEKNCRVAEANLTGIGRQLQQMGINIKNVACGKFTTVFPLRAPIAGTVSKITASLGSYADMQTPLMTIRDNRAVECDLNVFEKDINKVKTGDRVLLSLTNQGGQTVSGRIYGMNEYFNDGTKAVAVHVKLDKTEGVKLFSGMYVSGQIATGRQRCNTLPSKAIVSTDGKQYIFALNGKNKQKGDYEFSRHEVTTGVSQNGFTEVELCKHIQKDTKIVTGNAFYLASLTEDHGEE
;
A
#
# COMPACT_ATOMS: atom_id res chain seq x y z
N MET A 1 17.10 1.92 57.05
CA MET A 1 16.14 2.23 58.10
C MET A 1 14.86 2.71 57.46
N ILE A 2 13.87 1.93 57.70
CA ILE A 2 12.43 2.04 57.55
C ILE A 2 11.82 1.70 56.16
N ILE A 3 11.45 0.46 56.15
CA ILE A 3 10.45 -0.22 55.35
C ILE A 3 9.05 0.39 55.60
N LYS A 4 8.27 0.67 54.56
CA LYS A 4 6.82 0.58 54.64
C LYS A 4 6.20 -0.10 53.43
N ARG A 5 5.70 -1.29 53.68
CA ARG A 5 4.72 -2.09 52.91
C ARG A 5 3.43 -1.27 52.75
N ILE A 6 2.81 -1.32 51.58
CA ILE A 6 1.35 -1.24 51.46
C ILE A 6 0.90 -2.30 50.46
N LEU A 7 0.16 -3.23 51.02
CA LEU A 7 -0.62 -4.31 50.43
C LEU A 7 -2.00 -3.71 50.06
N PHE A 8 -2.51 -3.89 48.89
CA PHE A 8 -3.93 -3.73 48.55
C PHE A 8 -4.36 -4.84 47.61
N VAL A 9 -4.96 -5.82 48.18
CA VAL A 9 -6.28 -6.43 48.09
C VAL A 9 -6.93 -6.43 46.73
N ALA A 10 -7.00 -7.65 46.19
CA ALA A 10 -7.87 -8.06 45.09
C ALA A 10 -9.32 -8.12 45.60
N ALA A 11 -10.25 -7.52 44.87
CA ALA A 11 -11.67 -7.75 45.01
C ALA A 11 -12.22 -8.37 43.74
N ALA A 12 -12.52 -9.66 43.83
CA ALA A 12 -13.30 -10.40 42.85
C ALA A 12 -14.78 -10.03 43.03
N THR A 13 -15.45 -9.67 41.96
CA THR A 13 -16.93 -9.69 41.89
C THR A 13 -17.37 -10.68 40.83
N ALA A 14 -17.74 -11.87 41.32
CA ALA A 14 -18.55 -12.82 40.58
C ALA A 14 -20.02 -12.36 40.65
N ILE A 15 -20.66 -12.19 39.48
CA ILE A 15 -22.12 -12.10 39.39
C ILE A 15 -22.60 -13.39 38.76
N ALA A 16 -23.21 -14.18 39.62
CA ALA A 16 -23.98 -15.36 39.28
C ALA A 16 -25.30 -14.94 38.63
N PHE A 17 -25.65 -15.54 37.51
CA PHE A 17 -27.04 -15.70 37.09
C PHE A 17 -27.40 -17.16 37.20
N GLY A 18 -28.12 -17.43 38.25
CA GLY A 18 -28.73 -18.71 38.55
C GLY A 18 -30.02 -18.94 37.78
N GLY A 19 -30.15 -20.10 37.31
CA GLY A 19 -31.20 -21.05 37.47
C GLY A 19 -32.60 -20.72 37.00
N PHE A 20 -33.06 -21.49 36.03
CA PHE A 20 -34.41 -22.01 36.04
C PHE A 20 -34.41 -23.41 35.42
N ALA A 21 -34.28 -24.41 36.26
CA ALA A 21 -34.63 -25.79 35.98
C ALA A 21 -35.75 -26.16 36.95
N LEU A 22 -36.88 -26.59 36.44
CA LEU A 22 -37.84 -27.47 37.15
C LEU A 22 -38.87 -27.93 36.11
N TRP A 23 -38.76 -29.17 35.75
CA TRP A 23 -39.63 -30.28 36.20
C TRP A 23 -40.73 -30.60 35.21
N HIS A 24 -40.62 -31.69 34.47
CA HIS A 24 -41.63 -32.75 34.64
C HIS A 24 -41.06 -34.09 34.19
N ASN A 25 -41.18 -35.01 35.16
CA ASN A 25 -40.93 -36.44 35.06
C ASN A 25 -42.22 -37.13 34.55
N GLY A 26 -42.10 -38.09 33.65
CA GLY A 26 -43.23 -38.91 33.21
C GLY A 26 -42.74 -40.09 32.42
N SER A 27 -42.65 -41.22 33.05
CA SER A 27 -42.32 -42.55 32.54
C SER A 27 -43.37 -43.11 31.57
N ALA A 28 -42.96 -43.83 30.53
CA ALA A 28 -43.27 -45.24 30.35
C ALA A 28 -43.19 -45.70 28.87
N SER A 29 -42.47 -46.79 28.74
CA SER A 29 -42.66 -48.00 27.91
C SER A 29 -42.52 -47.91 26.39
N ALA A 30 -41.65 -48.80 25.95
CA ALA A 30 -41.37 -49.29 24.60
C ALA A 30 -42.61 -49.70 23.83
N ASP A 31 -42.54 -49.46 22.50
CA ASP A 31 -42.87 -50.55 21.55
C ASP A 31 -42.26 -50.23 20.15
N ASP A 32 -41.89 -51.28 19.50
CA ASP A 32 -41.32 -51.39 18.15
C ASP A 32 -42.22 -50.81 17.05
N ALA A 33 -41.61 -50.07 16.10
CA ALA A 33 -42.04 -50.14 14.71
C ALA A 33 -40.94 -49.57 13.77
N GLN A 34 -40.41 -50.45 12.97
CA GLN A 34 -39.68 -50.13 11.73
C GLN A 34 -40.54 -49.25 10.82
N ALA A 35 -39.95 -48.16 10.32
CA ALA A 35 -40.43 -47.53 9.12
C ALA A 35 -39.23 -46.99 8.32
N GLU A 36 -39.25 -47.40 7.10
CA GLU A 36 -38.33 -47.25 6.02
C GLU A 36 -37.95 -45.81 5.72
N GLY A 37 -36.72 -45.64 5.20
CA GLY A 37 -36.21 -44.36 4.75
C GLY A 37 -37.01 -43.79 3.57
N ASP A 38 -37.33 -42.56 3.67
CA ASP A 38 -37.67 -41.72 2.54
C ASP A 38 -36.59 -40.66 2.41
N GLY A 39 -35.82 -40.80 1.31
CA GLY A 39 -34.83 -39.83 0.87
C GLY A 39 -35.55 -38.56 0.43
N GLY A 40 -35.50 -37.57 1.26
CA GLY A 40 -35.90 -36.23 0.85
C GLY A 40 -34.97 -35.73 -0.24
N GLU A 41 -35.35 -35.90 -1.50
CA GLU A 41 -34.85 -35.10 -2.60
C GLU A 41 -35.08 -33.63 -2.26
N ALA A 42 -33.95 -32.89 -2.18
CA ALA A 42 -34.02 -31.44 -2.18
C ALA A 42 -34.75 -31.03 -3.47
N ALA A 43 -35.96 -30.54 -3.32
CA ALA A 43 -36.70 -29.91 -4.38
C ALA A 43 -35.84 -28.72 -4.88
N GLU A 44 -35.23 -28.87 -6.07
CA GLU A 44 -34.76 -27.77 -6.86
C GLU A 44 -35.96 -26.86 -7.08
N GLU A 45 -35.95 -25.66 -6.55
CA GLU A 45 -36.91 -24.60 -6.88
C GLU A 45 -36.88 -24.45 -8.42
N GLU A 46 -37.84 -25.02 -9.11
CA GLU A 46 -38.16 -24.66 -10.49
C GLU A 46 -38.53 -23.17 -10.50
N VAL A 47 -37.53 -22.35 -10.85
CA VAL A 47 -37.76 -20.95 -11.20
C VAL A 47 -38.72 -20.99 -12.37
N SER A 48 -39.97 -20.57 -12.15
CA SER A 48 -41.00 -20.50 -13.18
C SER A 48 -40.46 -19.61 -14.32
N MET A 49 -40.05 -20.25 -15.42
CA MET A 49 -39.66 -19.60 -16.65
C MET A 49 -40.91 -18.99 -17.26
N GLU A 50 -41.11 -17.69 -17.06
CA GLU A 50 -42.16 -16.94 -17.73
C GLU A 50 -41.91 -16.98 -19.23
N ASN A 51 -42.74 -17.76 -19.96
CA ASN A 51 -42.69 -17.81 -21.40
C ASN A 51 -43.42 -16.59 -21.97
N ILE A 52 -42.70 -15.74 -22.66
CA ILE A 52 -43.23 -14.54 -23.33
C ILE A 52 -43.51 -14.88 -24.78
N PRO A 53 -44.80 -14.97 -25.19
CA PRO A 53 -45.16 -15.21 -26.57
C PRO A 53 -45.08 -13.91 -27.38
N LEU A 54 -44.43 -13.95 -28.54
CA LEU A 54 -44.40 -12.81 -29.49
C LEU A 54 -44.69 -13.31 -30.91
N SER A 55 -45.60 -12.64 -31.59
CA SER A 55 -45.88 -12.89 -33.00
C SER A 55 -44.77 -12.32 -33.89
N GLU A 56 -44.61 -12.89 -35.09
CA GLU A 56 -43.63 -12.43 -36.07
C GLU A 56 -43.84 -10.96 -36.48
N GLN A 57 -45.08 -10.52 -36.48
CA GLN A 57 -45.44 -9.10 -36.76
C GLN A 57 -44.98 -8.16 -35.63
N GLN A 58 -45.15 -8.57 -34.39
CA GLN A 58 -44.68 -7.80 -33.22
C GLN A 58 -43.15 -7.73 -33.16
N MET A 59 -42.46 -8.85 -33.43
CA MET A 59 -41.00 -8.86 -33.50
C MET A 59 -40.44 -7.91 -34.56
N ALA A 60 -41.11 -7.90 -35.76
CA ALA A 60 -40.70 -7.01 -36.85
C ALA A 60 -40.98 -5.53 -36.53
N ALA A 61 -42.11 -5.23 -35.85
CA ALA A 61 -42.48 -3.87 -35.46
C ALA A 61 -41.52 -3.23 -34.45
N VAL A 62 -40.92 -4.05 -33.61
CA VAL A 62 -40.01 -3.59 -32.52
C VAL A 62 -38.52 -3.83 -32.89
N ASP A 63 -38.21 -4.27 -34.10
CA ASP A 63 -36.81 -4.59 -34.58
C ASP A 63 -36.04 -5.48 -33.60
N ILE A 64 -36.68 -6.56 -33.14
CA ILE A 64 -36.02 -7.58 -32.30
C ILE A 64 -34.99 -8.32 -33.15
N LYS A 65 -33.74 -8.25 -32.75
CA LYS A 65 -32.63 -8.98 -33.38
C LYS A 65 -32.24 -10.15 -32.52
N MET A 66 -32.05 -11.28 -33.14
CA MET A 66 -31.55 -12.50 -32.51
C MET A 66 -30.10 -12.74 -32.91
N GLY A 67 -29.33 -13.28 -32.02
CA GLY A 67 -27.94 -13.69 -32.24
C GLY A 67 -27.55 -14.82 -31.33
N GLU A 68 -26.32 -15.18 -31.37
CA GLU A 68 -25.70 -16.22 -30.52
C GLU A 68 -24.66 -15.62 -29.63
N VAL A 69 -24.29 -16.36 -28.59
CA VAL A 69 -23.17 -15.96 -27.71
C VAL A 69 -21.86 -16.13 -28.47
N GLU A 70 -21.15 -15.07 -28.66
CA GLU A 70 -19.88 -15.09 -29.37
C GLU A 70 -18.69 -15.05 -28.38
N PRO A 71 -17.75 -15.99 -28.50
CA PRO A 71 -16.51 -15.91 -27.73
C PRO A 71 -15.62 -14.81 -28.31
N ARG A 72 -15.30 -13.81 -27.50
CA ARG A 72 -14.41 -12.70 -27.86
C ARG A 72 -13.27 -12.58 -26.88
N GLU A 73 -12.16 -12.01 -27.34
CA GLU A 73 -11.07 -11.58 -26.46
C GLU A 73 -11.37 -10.18 -25.93
N LEU A 74 -11.62 -10.07 -24.65
CA LEU A 74 -11.73 -8.78 -23.95
C LEU A 74 -10.48 -8.56 -23.11
N ASP A 75 -10.11 -7.28 -22.96
CA ASP A 75 -9.04 -6.90 -22.04
C ASP A 75 -9.55 -7.09 -20.61
N ALA A 76 -8.99 -8.05 -19.91
CA ALA A 76 -9.33 -8.32 -18.52
C ALA A 76 -8.78 -7.21 -17.63
N MET A 77 -9.67 -6.55 -16.88
CA MET A 77 -9.33 -5.51 -15.93
C MET A 77 -9.65 -5.97 -14.52
N LEU A 78 -8.66 -5.92 -13.64
CA LEU A 78 -8.84 -6.21 -12.22
C LEU A 78 -8.97 -4.91 -11.45
N SER A 79 -10.14 -4.70 -10.82
CA SER A 79 -10.36 -3.55 -9.95
C SER A 79 -9.81 -3.82 -8.55
N VAL A 80 -8.97 -2.93 -8.06
CA VAL A 80 -8.28 -3.02 -6.76
C VAL A 80 -8.25 -1.66 -6.09
N ASN A 81 -8.11 -1.65 -4.78
CA ASN A 81 -7.93 -0.43 -4.01
C ASN A 81 -6.51 -0.34 -3.49
N GLY A 82 -6.05 0.88 -3.27
CA GLY A 82 -4.72 1.11 -2.74
C GLY A 82 -4.53 2.49 -2.13
N THR A 83 -3.28 2.80 -1.85
CA THR A 83 -2.89 4.08 -1.26
C THR A 83 -1.63 4.62 -1.92
N ILE A 84 -1.55 5.94 -2.01
CA ILE A 84 -0.31 6.62 -2.42
C ILE A 84 0.67 6.55 -1.25
N VAL A 85 1.88 6.09 -1.52
CA VAL A 85 2.96 5.95 -0.53
C VAL A 85 4.21 6.70 -0.97
N LEU A 86 5.08 6.99 -0.03
CA LEU A 86 6.43 7.49 -0.30
C LEU A 86 7.42 6.35 -0.24
N ARG A 87 8.39 6.35 -1.14
CA ARG A 87 9.54 5.44 -1.03
C ARG A 87 10.26 5.68 0.30
N PRO A 88 10.84 4.65 0.94
CA PRO A 88 11.64 4.81 2.14
C PRO A 88 12.76 5.86 1.99
N GLN A 89 13.38 5.94 0.80
CA GLN A 89 14.43 6.92 0.49
C GLN A 89 13.92 8.38 0.41
N SER A 90 12.61 8.57 0.28
CA SER A 90 11.95 9.88 0.22
C SER A 90 11.48 10.39 1.58
N ILE A 91 11.80 9.65 2.64
CA ILE A 91 11.53 10.02 4.02
C ILE A 91 12.86 10.19 4.73
N GLY A 92 13.14 11.38 5.23
CA GLY A 92 14.35 11.69 5.98
C GLY A 92 14.00 12.07 7.41
N ASN A 93 14.50 11.30 8.36
CA ASN A 93 14.41 11.63 9.77
C ASN A 93 15.63 12.44 10.19
N VAL A 94 15.42 13.56 10.87
CA VAL A 94 16.47 14.36 11.48
C VAL A 94 16.61 13.92 12.92
N THR A 95 17.71 13.24 13.22
CA THR A 95 18.08 12.80 14.57
C THR A 95 19.36 13.49 15.01
N SER A 96 19.59 13.60 16.29
CA SER A 96 20.87 14.07 16.82
C SER A 96 21.88 12.92 16.86
N LEU A 97 23.13 13.18 16.50
CA LEU A 97 24.23 12.20 16.62
C LEU A 97 24.76 12.10 18.06
N MET A 98 24.47 13.10 18.89
CA MET A 98 24.83 13.16 20.30
C MET A 98 23.67 13.76 21.08
N GLY A 99 23.38 13.26 22.27
CA GLY A 99 22.35 13.84 23.13
C GLY A 99 22.62 15.31 23.43
N GLY A 100 21.58 16.08 23.72
CA GLY A 100 21.72 17.49 24.09
C GLY A 100 20.39 18.21 24.18
N ILE A 101 20.42 19.51 24.46
CA ILE A 101 19.22 20.34 24.57
C ILE A 101 18.98 21.08 23.25
N VAL A 102 17.77 21.02 22.73
CA VAL A 102 17.37 21.80 21.54
C VAL A 102 17.41 23.27 21.85
N LYS A 103 18.34 23.98 21.22
CA LYS A 103 18.55 25.43 21.42
C LYS A 103 17.66 26.25 20.51
N GLU A 104 17.57 25.88 19.23
CA GLU A 104 16.78 26.59 18.23
C GLU A 104 16.18 25.60 17.24
N VAL A 105 14.98 25.88 16.77
CA VAL A 105 14.33 25.23 15.62
C VAL A 105 14.17 26.30 14.54
N LEU A 106 14.84 26.13 13.41
CA LEU A 106 15.01 27.15 12.37
C LEU A 106 14.02 26.98 11.20
N VAL A 107 13.11 26.00 11.29
CA VAL A 107 12.15 25.68 10.24
C VAL A 107 10.77 25.44 10.85
N SER A 108 9.72 25.57 10.01
CA SER A 108 8.33 25.31 10.37
C SER A 108 7.79 24.11 9.61
N GLU A 109 6.74 23.48 10.13
CA GLU A 109 5.99 22.46 9.40
C GLU A 109 5.43 23.04 8.10
N GLY A 110 5.49 22.26 7.02
CA GLY A 110 5.12 22.71 5.67
C GLY A 110 6.22 23.46 4.92
N GLN A 111 7.32 23.84 5.57
CA GLN A 111 8.42 24.54 4.91
C GLN A 111 9.27 23.61 4.05
N ASN A 112 9.66 24.07 2.85
CA ASN A 112 10.59 23.35 1.99
C ASN A 112 12.03 23.58 2.44
N VAL A 113 12.81 22.51 2.51
CA VAL A 113 14.23 22.53 2.88
C VAL A 113 15.08 21.83 1.84
N SER A 114 16.33 22.29 1.69
CA SER A 114 17.33 21.65 0.84
C SER A 114 18.16 20.65 1.64
N ARG A 115 18.69 19.63 0.95
CA ARG A 115 19.63 18.67 1.56
C ARG A 115 20.84 19.41 2.15
N GLY A 116 21.19 19.12 3.40
CA GLY A 116 22.29 19.76 4.13
C GLY A 116 21.94 21.09 4.79
N GLN A 117 20.75 21.65 4.56
CA GLN A 117 20.29 22.87 5.23
C GLN A 117 20.22 22.65 6.74
N VAL A 118 20.65 23.62 7.52
CA VAL A 118 20.51 23.60 8.98
C VAL A 118 19.04 23.81 9.33
N VAL A 119 18.48 22.88 10.12
CA VAL A 119 17.06 22.88 10.49
C VAL A 119 16.82 23.08 11.99
N ALA A 120 17.82 22.74 12.80
CA ALA A 120 17.81 22.99 14.24
C ALA A 120 19.25 23.08 14.76
N THR A 121 19.41 23.58 15.98
CA THR A 121 20.67 23.55 16.70
C THR A 121 20.50 22.89 18.07
N VAL A 122 21.48 22.08 18.45
CA VAL A 122 21.52 21.39 19.74
C VAL A 122 22.71 21.82 20.52
N GLU A 123 22.56 22.02 21.82
CA GLU A 123 23.60 22.39 22.75
C GLU A 123 23.98 21.20 23.64
N ASN A 124 25.29 20.90 23.68
CA ASN A 124 25.86 19.87 24.55
C ASN A 124 27.29 20.26 24.94
N THR A 125 27.57 20.23 26.23
CA THR A 125 28.91 20.56 26.79
C THR A 125 29.95 19.49 26.48
N ASP A 126 29.54 18.22 26.30
CA ASP A 126 30.47 17.10 26.01
C ASP A 126 31.17 17.26 24.66
N VAL A 127 30.52 17.96 23.72
CA VAL A 127 31.11 18.32 22.43
C VAL A 127 32.42 19.10 22.57
N VAL A 128 32.55 19.89 23.64
CA VAL A 128 33.80 20.65 23.94
C VAL A 128 34.96 19.69 24.28
N SER A 129 34.67 18.58 24.94
CA SER A 129 35.71 17.58 25.25
C SER A 129 36.28 16.96 23.97
N LEU A 130 35.42 16.57 23.00
CA LEU A 130 35.85 16.04 21.70
C LEU A 130 36.65 17.10 20.90
N GLN A 131 36.26 18.38 20.99
CA GLN A 131 37.00 19.46 20.34
C GLN A 131 38.38 19.70 20.98
N ARG A 132 38.48 19.54 22.30
CA ARG A 132 39.80 19.62 23.00
C ARG A 132 40.71 18.47 22.60
N GLU A 133 40.16 17.24 22.48
CA GLU A 133 40.91 16.07 21.98
C GLU A 133 41.42 16.30 20.56
N TYR A 134 40.58 16.83 19.67
CA TYR A 134 41.00 17.22 18.33
C TYR A 134 42.13 18.26 18.34
N TYR A 135 41.99 19.30 19.16
CA TYR A 135 43.00 20.33 19.27
C TYR A 135 44.35 19.78 19.78
N SER A 136 44.31 18.88 20.77
CA SER A 136 45.50 18.18 21.26
C SER A 136 46.13 17.31 20.18
N ALA A 137 45.31 16.52 19.46
CA ALA A 137 45.76 15.69 18.35
C ALA A 137 46.39 16.50 17.19
N CYS A 138 45.89 17.73 16.94
CA CYS A 138 46.52 18.65 15.99
C CYS A 138 47.97 18.98 16.41
N ARG A 139 48.19 19.37 17.68
CA ARG A 139 49.52 19.73 18.19
C ARG A 139 50.46 18.53 18.20
N GLU A 140 49.96 17.34 18.59
CA GLU A 140 50.73 16.10 18.57
C GLU A 140 51.14 15.71 17.15
N SER A 141 50.24 15.79 16.18
CA SER A 141 50.55 15.49 14.78
C SER A 141 51.55 16.46 14.17
N GLU A 142 51.45 17.76 14.49
CA GLU A 142 52.45 18.78 14.09
C GLU A 142 53.82 18.48 14.67
N ALA A 143 53.90 18.15 15.96
CA ALA A 143 55.16 17.81 16.64
C ALA A 143 55.79 16.52 16.07
N ALA A 144 54.99 15.47 15.89
CA ALA A 144 55.44 14.19 15.31
C ALA A 144 55.93 14.38 13.86
N ARG A 145 55.28 15.19 13.08
CA ARG A 145 55.70 15.51 11.69
C ARG A 145 57.04 16.26 11.70
N ALA A 146 57.17 17.30 12.58
CA ALA A 146 58.43 18.05 12.71
C ALA A 146 59.61 17.14 13.15
N ASP A 147 59.37 16.16 14.04
CA ASP A 147 60.37 15.21 14.45
C ASP A 147 60.73 14.25 13.29
N MET A 148 59.76 13.70 12.59
CA MET A 148 60.01 12.86 11.40
C MET A 148 60.83 13.61 10.36
N ASP A 149 60.52 14.86 10.06
CA ASP A 149 61.24 15.67 9.07
C ASP A 149 62.70 15.95 9.55
N ARG A 150 62.90 16.17 10.85
CA ARG A 150 64.22 16.31 11.44
C ARG A 150 65.05 15.01 11.29
N GLN A 151 64.46 13.85 11.64
CA GLN A 151 65.13 12.54 11.49
C GLN A 151 65.45 12.23 10.02
N LYS A 152 64.56 12.58 9.08
CA LYS A 152 64.82 12.42 7.63
C LYS A 152 66.01 13.26 7.19
N LYS A 153 66.15 14.50 7.64
CA LYS A 153 67.28 15.38 7.31
C LYS A 153 68.60 14.82 7.92
N LEU A 154 68.57 14.33 9.15
CA LEU A 154 69.75 13.70 9.78
C LEU A 154 70.17 12.42 9.06
N ALA A 155 69.24 11.60 8.65
CA ALA A 155 69.53 10.37 7.89
C ALA A 155 70.12 10.69 6.50
N ALA A 156 69.58 11.69 5.79
CA ALA A 156 70.11 12.14 4.51
C ALA A 156 71.54 12.71 4.64
N GLY A 157 71.85 13.35 5.77
CA GLY A 157 73.23 13.87 6.07
C GLY A 157 74.22 12.85 6.59
N GLY A 158 73.82 11.53 6.65
CA GLY A 158 74.69 10.48 7.13
C GLY A 158 74.86 10.39 8.65
N ALA A 159 74.20 11.27 9.43
CA ALA A 159 74.29 11.34 10.90
C ALA A 159 73.09 10.66 11.60
N GLY A 160 72.10 10.14 10.85
CA GLY A 160 70.89 9.58 11.37
C GLY A 160 70.93 8.05 11.63
N VAL A 161 70.29 7.62 12.72
CA VAL A 161 70.08 6.20 13.02
C VAL A 161 68.79 5.72 12.34
N LYS A 162 68.88 4.72 11.49
CA LYS A 162 67.72 4.16 10.74
C LYS A 162 66.52 3.80 11.64
N LYS A 163 66.80 3.25 12.82
CA LYS A 163 65.80 2.92 13.84
C LYS A 163 64.99 4.15 14.27
N ASN A 164 65.68 5.28 14.55
CA ASN A 164 65.05 6.53 15.01
C ASN A 164 64.14 7.11 13.92
N LEU A 165 64.56 7.05 12.64
CA LEU A 165 63.73 7.46 11.52
C LEU A 165 62.44 6.60 11.40
N GLN A 166 62.59 5.27 11.47
CA GLN A 166 61.46 4.36 11.41
C GLN A 166 60.48 4.57 12.57
N GLU A 167 60.98 4.89 13.78
CA GLU A 167 60.17 5.21 14.96
C GLU A 167 59.41 6.54 14.77
N ALA A 168 60.10 7.58 14.33
CA ALA A 168 59.51 8.87 14.03
C ALA A 168 58.43 8.79 12.93
N GLU A 169 58.67 7.97 11.86
CA GLU A 169 57.69 7.73 10.81
C GLU A 169 56.46 6.98 11.33
N LYS A 170 56.65 5.98 12.21
CA LYS A 170 55.53 5.29 12.86
C LYS A 170 54.69 6.26 13.72
N ASN A 171 55.38 7.03 14.58
CA ASN A 171 54.69 7.99 15.47
C ASN A 171 53.91 9.06 14.70
N CYS A 172 54.49 9.59 13.62
CA CYS A 172 53.82 10.52 12.74
C CYS A 172 52.52 9.95 12.14
N ARG A 173 52.60 8.69 11.60
CA ARG A 173 51.42 8.02 11.04
C ARG A 173 50.34 7.75 12.08
N VAL A 174 50.69 7.39 13.30
CA VAL A 174 49.75 7.17 14.40
C VAL A 174 49.07 8.46 14.77
N ALA A 175 49.82 9.55 14.94
CA ALA A 175 49.28 10.86 15.29
C ALA A 175 48.35 11.42 14.18
N GLU A 176 48.71 11.26 12.90
CA GLU A 176 47.86 11.64 11.76
C GLU A 176 46.57 10.83 11.67
N ALA A 177 46.63 9.53 11.95
CA ALA A 177 45.44 8.66 11.97
C ALA A 177 44.48 9.06 13.10
N ASN A 178 44.99 9.34 14.29
CA ASN A 178 44.22 9.82 15.45
C ASN A 178 43.51 11.15 15.12
N LEU A 179 44.29 12.12 14.64
CA LEU A 179 43.76 13.44 14.22
C LEU A 179 42.64 13.29 13.16
N THR A 180 42.87 12.42 12.18
CA THR A 180 41.87 12.17 11.10
C THR A 180 40.60 11.56 11.67
N GLY A 181 40.70 10.59 12.59
CA GLY A 181 39.56 9.93 13.23
C GLY A 181 38.68 10.90 13.98
N ILE A 182 39.27 11.69 14.91
CA ILE A 182 38.53 12.69 15.69
C ILE A 182 37.96 13.79 14.78
N GLY A 183 38.74 14.21 13.77
CA GLY A 183 38.28 15.21 12.81
C GLY A 183 37.02 14.78 12.02
N ARG A 184 36.92 13.49 11.63
CA ARG A 184 35.72 12.94 10.98
C ARG A 184 34.51 12.96 11.89
N GLN A 185 34.66 12.63 13.17
CA GLN A 185 33.56 12.68 14.15
C GLN A 185 33.02 14.11 14.29
N LEU A 186 33.89 15.11 14.45
CA LEU A 186 33.46 16.52 14.51
C LEU A 186 32.78 17.00 13.21
N GLN A 187 33.30 16.57 12.05
CA GLN A 187 32.70 16.91 10.75
C GLN A 187 31.32 16.31 10.57
N GLN A 188 31.10 15.06 11.03
CA GLN A 188 29.75 14.43 11.00
C GLN A 188 28.75 15.21 11.85
N MET A 189 29.20 15.80 12.96
CA MET A 189 28.38 16.69 13.79
C MET A 189 28.21 18.09 13.18
N GLY A 190 28.81 18.37 12.02
CA GLY A 190 28.74 19.66 11.35
C GLY A 190 29.62 20.74 11.99
N ILE A 191 30.56 20.38 12.85
CA ILE A 191 31.49 21.28 13.51
C ILE A 191 32.64 21.62 12.57
N ASN A 192 32.99 22.90 12.47
CA ASN A 192 34.10 23.36 11.64
C ASN A 192 35.43 23.08 12.29
N ILE A 193 36.14 22.04 11.85
CA ILE A 193 37.43 21.62 12.39
C ILE A 193 38.53 22.70 12.28
N LYS A 194 38.44 23.63 11.29
CA LYS A 194 39.41 24.74 11.19
C LYS A 194 39.29 25.71 12.38
N ASN A 195 38.05 25.98 12.82
CA ASN A 195 37.82 26.79 14.00
C ASN A 195 38.40 26.12 15.26
N VAL A 196 38.17 24.79 15.37
CA VAL A 196 38.67 24.00 16.50
C VAL A 196 40.20 23.97 16.52
N ALA A 197 40.87 23.79 15.38
CA ALA A 197 42.32 23.85 15.26
C ALA A 197 42.91 25.22 15.70
N CYS A 198 42.13 26.30 15.60
CA CYS A 198 42.49 27.64 16.10
C CYS A 198 42.07 27.87 17.57
N GLY A 199 41.60 26.85 18.29
CA GLY A 199 41.20 26.96 19.69
C GLY A 199 39.82 27.60 19.93
N LYS A 200 38.99 27.75 18.86
CA LYS A 200 37.62 28.26 18.97
C LYS A 200 36.65 27.10 19.16
N PHE A 201 36.21 26.88 20.39
CA PHE A 201 35.29 25.81 20.76
C PHE A 201 33.84 26.32 20.83
N THR A 202 32.90 25.40 20.56
CA THR A 202 31.45 25.67 20.63
C THR A 202 30.74 24.52 21.36
N THR A 203 29.70 24.86 22.13
CA THR A 203 28.80 23.89 22.76
C THR A 203 27.64 23.55 21.83
N VAL A 204 27.44 24.31 20.76
CA VAL A 204 26.29 24.22 19.87
C VAL A 204 26.72 23.60 18.54
N PHE A 205 25.96 22.62 18.09
CA PHE A 205 26.16 21.99 16.78
C PHE A 205 24.86 21.94 15.96
N PRO A 206 24.96 22.08 14.63
CA PRO A 206 23.79 22.12 13.74
C PRO A 206 23.28 20.75 13.40
N LEU A 207 21.95 20.59 13.37
CA LEU A 207 21.28 19.46 12.75
C LEU A 207 20.89 19.81 11.31
N ARG A 208 21.17 18.92 10.37
CA ARG A 208 20.99 19.18 8.95
C ARG A 208 19.97 18.23 8.34
N ALA A 209 19.22 18.73 7.36
CA ALA A 209 18.30 17.96 6.56
C ALA A 209 19.04 16.85 5.78
N PRO A 210 18.70 15.55 5.94
CA PRO A 210 19.35 14.46 5.21
C PRO A 210 18.93 14.40 3.74
N ILE A 211 17.73 14.89 3.43
CA ILE A 211 17.17 14.98 2.08
C ILE A 211 16.59 16.37 1.82
N ALA A 212 16.36 16.69 0.55
CA ALA A 212 15.53 17.83 0.17
C ALA A 212 14.06 17.43 0.21
N GLY A 213 13.18 18.32 0.66
CA GLY A 213 11.76 18.03 0.76
C GLY A 213 11.02 19.01 1.66
N THR A 214 9.83 18.65 2.07
CA THR A 214 8.96 19.44 2.95
C THR A 214 9.02 18.90 4.39
N VAL A 215 9.17 19.74 5.37
CA VAL A 215 9.09 19.37 6.78
C VAL A 215 7.66 18.95 7.10
N SER A 216 7.46 17.67 7.44
CA SER A 216 6.11 17.13 7.63
C SER A 216 5.65 17.11 9.08
N LYS A 217 6.58 16.92 10.01
CA LYS A 217 6.31 16.87 11.46
C LYS A 217 7.53 17.32 12.23
N ILE A 218 7.33 18.17 13.22
CA ILE A 218 8.34 18.60 14.19
C ILE A 218 7.91 18.08 15.56
N THR A 219 8.72 17.21 16.16
CA THR A 219 8.51 16.67 17.52
C THR A 219 9.35 17.40 18.57
N ALA A 220 10.40 18.09 18.13
CA ALA A 220 11.28 18.85 19.00
C ALA A 220 10.64 20.17 19.43
N SER A 221 10.83 20.52 20.71
CA SER A 221 10.50 21.84 21.27
C SER A 221 11.76 22.52 21.78
N LEU A 222 11.75 23.84 21.86
CA LEU A 222 12.86 24.59 22.49
C LEU A 222 13.06 24.12 23.93
N GLY A 223 14.30 23.81 24.29
CA GLY A 223 14.65 23.30 25.62
C GLY A 223 14.36 21.80 25.84
N SER A 224 13.74 21.09 24.89
CA SER A 224 13.60 19.65 24.99
C SER A 224 14.92 18.91 24.80
N TYR A 225 15.03 17.74 25.40
CA TYR A 225 16.21 16.90 25.19
C TYR A 225 16.13 16.15 23.85
N ALA A 226 17.14 16.31 23.04
CA ALA A 226 17.35 15.57 21.80
C ALA A 226 18.15 14.30 22.09
N ASP A 227 17.60 13.15 21.84
CA ASP A 227 18.30 11.87 21.91
C ASP A 227 18.67 11.32 20.51
N MET A 228 19.45 10.23 20.48
CA MET A 228 19.89 9.61 19.23
C MET A 228 18.81 8.70 18.59
N GLN A 229 17.78 8.30 19.32
CA GLN A 229 16.79 7.32 18.89
C GLN A 229 15.53 7.99 18.36
N THR A 230 15.14 9.13 18.95
CA THR A 230 13.90 9.82 18.61
C THR A 230 14.13 10.88 17.54
N PRO A 231 13.46 10.80 16.39
CA PRO A 231 13.54 11.85 15.38
C PRO A 231 12.98 13.19 15.92
N LEU A 232 13.75 14.25 15.76
CA LEU A 232 13.34 15.61 16.11
C LEU A 232 12.38 16.21 15.08
N MET A 233 12.53 15.81 13.84
CA MET A 233 11.60 16.14 12.76
C MET A 233 11.72 15.15 11.61
N THR A 234 10.67 15.10 10.80
CA THR A 234 10.60 14.25 9.57
C THR A 234 10.45 15.15 8.36
N ILE A 235 11.27 14.91 7.34
CA ILE A 235 11.23 15.59 6.04
C ILE A 235 10.75 14.57 5.00
N ARG A 236 9.82 14.98 4.12
CA ARG A 236 9.25 14.13 3.07
C ARG A 236 9.44 14.76 1.69
N ASP A 237 9.93 13.98 0.74
CA ASP A 237 9.98 14.37 -0.67
C ASP A 237 8.75 13.82 -1.42
N ASN A 238 7.71 14.64 -1.54
CA ASN A 238 6.47 14.27 -2.21
C ASN A 238 6.59 14.19 -3.75
N ARG A 239 7.76 14.41 -4.34
CA ARG A 239 7.96 14.27 -5.78
C ARG A 239 8.13 12.82 -6.23
N ALA A 240 8.52 11.95 -5.31
CA ALA A 240 8.79 10.53 -5.56
C ALA A 240 7.74 9.64 -4.90
N VAL A 241 6.47 9.90 -5.22
CA VAL A 241 5.35 9.08 -4.77
C VAL A 241 5.19 7.83 -5.63
N GLU A 242 4.73 6.77 -5.01
CA GLU A 242 4.34 5.50 -5.61
C GLU A 242 2.94 5.13 -5.14
N CYS A 243 2.38 4.09 -5.71
CA CYS A 243 1.09 3.57 -5.27
C CYS A 243 1.25 2.11 -4.85
N ASP A 244 0.74 1.78 -3.69
CA ASP A 244 0.60 0.41 -3.22
C ASP A 244 -0.85 -0.02 -3.39
N LEU A 245 -1.07 -1.02 -4.26
CA LEU A 245 -2.37 -1.63 -4.50
C LEU A 245 -2.50 -2.92 -3.72
N ASN A 246 -3.67 -3.15 -3.13
CA ASN A 246 -3.96 -4.37 -2.40
C ASN A 246 -4.66 -5.37 -3.32
N VAL A 247 -3.95 -6.43 -3.70
CA VAL A 247 -4.49 -7.52 -4.53
C VAL A 247 -4.77 -8.71 -3.64
N PHE A 248 -6.01 -9.22 -3.69
CA PHE A 248 -6.42 -10.37 -2.90
C PHE A 248 -5.82 -11.68 -3.43
N GLU A 249 -5.67 -12.67 -2.54
CA GLU A 249 -5.10 -13.99 -2.83
C GLU A 249 -5.68 -14.65 -4.08
N LYS A 250 -7.02 -14.61 -4.25
CA LYS A 250 -7.73 -15.19 -5.40
C LYS A 250 -7.32 -14.60 -6.76
N ASP A 251 -6.80 -13.38 -6.78
CA ASP A 251 -6.51 -12.62 -7.99
C ASP A 251 -5.00 -12.44 -8.25
N ILE A 252 -4.14 -12.82 -7.28
CA ILE A 252 -2.68 -12.57 -7.38
C ILE A 252 -2.05 -13.24 -8.61
N ASN A 253 -2.52 -14.43 -8.98
CA ASN A 253 -2.02 -15.17 -10.15
C ASN A 253 -2.31 -14.49 -11.50
N LYS A 254 -3.24 -13.53 -11.52
CA LYS A 254 -3.61 -12.76 -12.71
C LYS A 254 -2.71 -11.56 -12.93
N VAL A 255 -1.98 -11.11 -11.89
CA VAL A 255 -1.20 -9.89 -11.89
C VAL A 255 0.28 -10.20 -12.12
N LYS A 256 0.93 -9.43 -12.98
CA LYS A 256 2.35 -9.60 -13.34
C LYS A 256 3.10 -8.26 -13.26
N THR A 257 4.39 -8.37 -12.95
CA THR A 257 5.30 -7.22 -13.10
C THR A 257 5.32 -6.74 -14.55
N GLY A 258 5.17 -5.42 -14.74
CA GLY A 258 5.06 -4.79 -16.04
C GLY A 258 3.64 -4.46 -16.48
N ASP A 259 2.61 -5.01 -15.82
CA ASP A 259 1.22 -4.71 -16.13
C ASP A 259 0.92 -3.22 -15.99
N ARG A 260 0.09 -2.72 -16.90
CA ARG A 260 -0.37 -1.32 -16.86
C ARG A 260 -1.47 -1.18 -15.84
N VAL A 261 -1.44 -0.06 -15.13
CA VAL A 261 -2.43 0.29 -14.12
C VAL A 261 -2.98 1.67 -14.42
N LEU A 262 -4.28 1.80 -14.37
CA LEU A 262 -4.98 3.08 -14.39
C LEU A 262 -5.50 3.36 -12.98
N LEU A 263 -5.01 4.43 -12.35
CA LEU A 263 -5.40 4.85 -11.01
C LEU A 263 -6.40 5.99 -11.09
N SER A 264 -7.51 5.87 -10.41
CA SER A 264 -8.50 6.93 -10.24
C SER A 264 -8.38 7.53 -8.83
N LEU A 265 -8.24 8.84 -8.77
CA LEU A 265 -8.11 9.59 -7.52
C LEU A 265 -9.50 9.95 -7.02
N THR A 266 -9.95 9.30 -5.95
CA THR A 266 -11.31 9.43 -5.40
C THR A 266 -11.65 10.86 -4.98
N ASN A 267 -10.63 11.64 -4.54
CA ASN A 267 -10.82 12.97 -3.96
C ASN A 267 -10.53 14.15 -4.91
N GLN A 268 -10.21 13.89 -6.18
CA GLN A 268 -9.85 14.93 -7.16
C GLN A 268 -10.69 14.83 -8.44
N GLY A 269 -12.02 14.70 -8.31
CA GLY A 269 -12.94 14.76 -9.45
C GLY A 269 -12.72 13.64 -10.49
N GLY A 270 -12.20 12.47 -10.07
CA GLY A 270 -12.01 11.33 -10.96
C GLY A 270 -10.80 11.45 -11.90
N GLN A 271 -9.85 12.32 -11.59
CA GLN A 271 -8.59 12.38 -12.35
C GLN A 271 -7.90 11.02 -12.34
N THR A 272 -7.41 10.62 -13.50
CA THR A 272 -6.75 9.34 -13.70
C THR A 272 -5.23 9.53 -13.88
N VAL A 273 -4.46 8.66 -13.26
CA VAL A 273 -3.00 8.60 -13.38
C VAL A 273 -2.63 7.21 -13.84
N SER A 274 -1.81 7.12 -14.89
CA SER A 274 -1.29 5.84 -15.36
C SER A 274 -0.02 5.45 -14.61
N GLY A 275 0.23 4.13 -14.54
CA GLY A 275 1.43 3.59 -13.93
C GLY A 275 1.70 2.15 -14.39
N ARG A 276 2.79 1.59 -13.88
CA ARG A 276 3.19 0.21 -14.14
C ARG A 276 3.60 -0.49 -12.86
N ILE A 277 3.23 -1.74 -12.75
CA ILE A 277 3.66 -2.62 -11.67
C ILE A 277 5.16 -2.89 -11.84
N TYR A 278 5.95 -2.60 -10.80
CA TYR A 278 7.38 -2.89 -10.81
C TYR A 278 7.80 -3.96 -9.79
N GLY A 279 6.92 -4.29 -8.85
CA GLY A 279 7.16 -5.31 -7.84
C GLY A 279 5.91 -5.69 -7.08
N MET A 280 5.97 -6.81 -6.40
CA MET A 280 4.92 -7.32 -5.52
C MET A 280 5.57 -7.90 -4.28
N ASN A 281 4.93 -7.77 -3.13
CA ASN A 281 5.38 -8.45 -1.92
C ASN A 281 5.16 -9.95 -2.02
N GLU A 282 6.01 -10.74 -1.39
CA GLU A 282 5.89 -12.20 -1.35
C GLU A 282 5.17 -12.69 -0.07
N TYR A 283 4.52 -11.80 0.65
CA TYR A 283 3.78 -12.12 1.87
C TYR A 283 2.41 -11.45 1.88
N PHE A 284 1.46 -12.10 2.53
CA PHE A 284 0.12 -11.56 2.73
C PHE A 284 0.08 -10.67 3.98
N ASN A 285 -0.68 -9.60 3.89
CA ASN A 285 -0.91 -8.74 5.03
C ASN A 285 -1.89 -9.42 6.00
N ASP A 286 -1.49 -9.61 7.26
CA ASP A 286 -2.21 -10.41 8.27
C ASP A 286 -3.68 -9.99 8.47
N GLY A 287 -4.00 -8.72 8.25
CA GLY A 287 -5.36 -8.19 8.45
C GLY A 287 -6.30 -8.32 7.26
N THR A 288 -5.78 -8.40 6.02
CA THR A 288 -6.60 -8.25 4.80
C THR A 288 -6.50 -9.42 3.83
N LYS A 289 -5.60 -10.39 4.04
CA LYS A 289 -5.24 -11.46 3.10
C LYS A 289 -4.97 -10.93 1.68
N ALA A 290 -4.40 -9.76 1.60
CA ALA A 290 -4.00 -9.11 0.35
C ALA A 290 -2.49 -8.96 0.28
N VAL A 291 -1.95 -9.00 -0.93
CA VAL A 291 -0.56 -8.70 -1.25
C VAL A 291 -0.46 -7.26 -1.71
N ALA A 292 0.54 -6.54 -1.22
CA ALA A 292 0.85 -5.21 -1.71
C ALA A 292 1.58 -5.30 -3.05
N VAL A 293 1.01 -4.65 -4.06
CA VAL A 293 1.55 -4.53 -5.41
C VAL A 293 2.02 -3.10 -5.62
N HIS A 294 3.31 -2.94 -5.90
CA HIS A 294 3.96 -1.65 -6.03
C HIS A 294 3.88 -1.12 -7.45
N VAL A 295 3.28 0.06 -7.61
CA VAL A 295 3.07 0.72 -8.90
C VAL A 295 3.90 1.98 -8.97
N LYS A 296 4.74 2.07 -9.99
CA LYS A 296 5.44 3.29 -10.37
C LYS A 296 4.54 4.12 -11.25
N LEU A 297 4.29 5.36 -10.86
CA LEU A 297 3.48 6.31 -11.61
C LEU A 297 4.27 6.87 -12.80
N ASP A 298 3.63 7.01 -13.98
CA ASP A 298 4.28 7.49 -15.20
C ASP A 298 4.50 9.02 -15.14
N LYS A 299 3.46 9.79 -15.37
CA LYS A 299 3.50 11.26 -15.33
C LYS A 299 2.49 11.78 -14.31
N THR A 300 2.96 12.56 -13.35
CA THR A 300 2.13 13.18 -12.32
C THR A 300 2.07 14.71 -12.49
N GLU A 301 2.44 15.22 -13.67
CA GLU A 301 2.44 16.67 -13.94
C GLU A 301 1.02 17.24 -13.81
N GLY A 302 0.87 18.24 -12.96
CA GLY A 302 -0.42 18.89 -12.69
C GLY A 302 -1.30 18.21 -11.63
N VAL A 303 -0.94 17.02 -11.15
CA VAL A 303 -1.68 16.31 -10.10
C VAL A 303 -0.92 16.38 -8.78
N LYS A 304 -1.54 16.94 -7.74
CA LYS A 304 -0.96 16.97 -6.40
C LYS A 304 -1.26 15.66 -5.67
N LEU A 305 -0.25 14.81 -5.55
CA LEU A 305 -0.34 13.55 -4.83
C LEU A 305 0.28 13.69 -3.44
N PHE A 306 -0.45 13.22 -2.43
CA PHE A 306 0.02 13.18 -1.05
C PHE A 306 0.05 11.74 -0.55
N SER A 307 1.07 11.38 0.19
CA SER A 307 1.14 10.08 0.87
C SER A 307 -0.06 9.91 1.81
N GLY A 308 -0.69 8.74 1.74
CA GLY A 308 -1.90 8.41 2.48
C GLY A 308 -3.21 8.63 1.71
N MET A 309 -3.17 9.17 0.48
CA MET A 309 -4.37 9.27 -0.37
C MET A 309 -4.82 7.88 -0.82
N TYR A 310 -6.13 7.64 -0.73
CA TYR A 310 -6.78 6.44 -1.27
C TYR A 310 -7.00 6.57 -2.77
N VAL A 311 -6.77 5.47 -3.47
CA VAL A 311 -6.95 5.35 -4.91
C VAL A 311 -7.69 4.07 -5.27
N SER A 312 -8.46 4.10 -6.34
CA SER A 312 -8.99 2.92 -7.01
C SER A 312 -8.14 2.64 -8.25
N GLY A 313 -7.64 1.42 -8.38
CA GLY A 313 -6.79 0.99 -9.49
C GLY A 313 -7.49 -0.02 -10.37
N GLN A 314 -7.26 0.08 -11.67
CA GLN A 314 -7.62 -0.94 -12.65
C GLN A 314 -6.34 -1.50 -13.26
N ILE A 315 -6.04 -2.77 -12.96
CA ILE A 315 -4.86 -3.47 -13.50
C ILE A 315 -5.27 -4.19 -14.77
N ALA A 316 -4.56 -3.94 -15.87
CA ALA A 316 -4.76 -4.67 -17.12
C ALA A 316 -4.05 -6.05 -17.00
N THR A 317 -4.83 -7.10 -16.74
CA THR A 317 -4.32 -8.46 -16.49
C THR A 317 -4.17 -9.31 -17.76
N GLY A 318 -4.26 -8.68 -18.93
CA GLY A 318 -4.13 -9.33 -20.22
C GLY A 318 -5.46 -9.49 -20.95
N ARG A 319 -5.49 -10.38 -21.96
CA ARG A 319 -6.70 -10.70 -22.71
C ARG A 319 -7.26 -12.02 -22.24
N GLN A 320 -8.56 -12.02 -22.00
CA GLN A 320 -9.29 -13.25 -21.65
C GLN A 320 -10.34 -13.51 -22.74
N ARG A 321 -10.38 -14.75 -23.18
CA ARG A 321 -11.44 -15.20 -24.08
C ARG A 321 -12.67 -15.57 -23.24
N CYS A 322 -13.71 -14.77 -23.35
CA CYS A 322 -14.95 -14.93 -22.61
C CYS A 322 -16.15 -14.95 -23.57
N ASN A 323 -17.26 -15.52 -23.11
CA ASN A 323 -18.52 -15.48 -23.84
C ASN A 323 -19.09 -14.07 -23.74
N THR A 324 -19.47 -13.49 -24.87
CA THR A 324 -19.94 -12.11 -24.90
C THR A 324 -21.27 -11.99 -25.61
N LEU A 325 -22.04 -10.99 -25.18
CA LEU A 325 -23.23 -10.51 -25.87
C LEU A 325 -23.12 -9.01 -26.10
N PRO A 326 -23.78 -8.47 -27.13
CA PRO A 326 -23.93 -7.02 -27.25
C PRO A 326 -24.54 -6.46 -25.97
N SER A 327 -24.00 -5.34 -25.44
CA SER A 327 -24.49 -4.75 -24.18
C SER A 327 -25.98 -4.41 -24.22
N LYS A 328 -26.57 -4.21 -25.41
CA LYS A 328 -27.99 -3.98 -25.62
C LYS A 328 -28.87 -5.22 -25.44
N ALA A 329 -28.26 -6.42 -25.38
CA ALA A 329 -28.94 -7.69 -25.14
C ALA A 329 -29.23 -7.94 -23.65
N ILE A 330 -28.56 -7.17 -22.78
CA ILE A 330 -28.63 -7.33 -21.34
C ILE A 330 -29.52 -6.24 -20.76
N VAL A 331 -30.53 -6.64 -20.00
CA VAL A 331 -31.45 -5.73 -19.33
C VAL A 331 -31.23 -5.84 -17.82
N SER A 332 -31.18 -4.70 -17.15
CA SER A 332 -31.04 -4.62 -15.69
C SER A 332 -32.38 -4.23 -15.08
N THR A 333 -32.93 -5.11 -14.23
CA THR A 333 -34.19 -4.87 -13.48
C THR A 333 -33.92 -5.32 -12.04
N ASP A 334 -34.29 -4.49 -11.06
CA ASP A 334 -34.15 -4.72 -9.62
C ASP A 334 -32.70 -5.10 -9.17
N GLY A 335 -31.69 -4.52 -9.83
CA GLY A 335 -30.30 -4.79 -9.52
C GLY A 335 -29.76 -6.12 -10.03
N LYS A 336 -30.59 -6.92 -10.73
CA LYS A 336 -30.22 -8.16 -11.41
C LYS A 336 -30.13 -7.94 -12.91
N GLN A 337 -29.37 -8.80 -13.59
CA GLN A 337 -29.18 -8.70 -15.03
C GLN A 337 -29.78 -9.92 -15.72
N TYR A 338 -30.52 -9.66 -16.81
CA TYR A 338 -31.29 -10.66 -17.53
C TYR A 338 -30.99 -10.63 -19.02
N ILE A 339 -31.08 -11.82 -19.64
CA ILE A 339 -31.11 -11.99 -21.07
C ILE A 339 -32.37 -12.78 -21.46
N PHE A 340 -32.78 -12.65 -22.70
CA PHE A 340 -33.94 -13.36 -23.23
C PHE A 340 -33.49 -14.37 -24.26
N ALA A 341 -33.80 -15.65 -24.02
CA ALA A 341 -33.47 -16.78 -24.88
C ALA A 341 -34.71 -17.30 -25.62
N LEU A 342 -34.55 -17.71 -26.86
CA LEU A 342 -35.64 -18.30 -27.66
C LEU A 342 -35.80 -19.77 -27.27
N ASN A 343 -36.95 -20.15 -26.74
CA ASN A 343 -37.29 -21.55 -26.42
C ASN A 343 -37.80 -22.32 -27.64
N GLY A 344 -38.46 -21.64 -28.59
CA GLY A 344 -38.98 -22.24 -29.78
C GLY A 344 -40.08 -21.46 -30.46
N LYS A 345 -40.70 -22.05 -31.47
CA LYS A 345 -41.89 -21.52 -32.15
C LYS A 345 -43.08 -22.41 -31.82
N ASN A 346 -44.11 -21.84 -31.24
CA ASN A 346 -45.36 -22.53 -30.93
C ASN A 346 -46.03 -22.97 -32.25
N LYS A 347 -46.13 -24.27 -32.47
CA LYS A 347 -46.68 -24.84 -33.74
C LYS A 347 -48.17 -24.57 -33.95
N GLN A 348 -48.93 -24.20 -32.89
CA GLN A 348 -50.36 -24.01 -32.99
C GLN A 348 -50.72 -22.52 -33.24
N LYS A 349 -49.97 -21.59 -32.64
CA LYS A 349 -50.22 -20.13 -32.75
C LYS A 349 -49.28 -19.43 -33.70
N GLY A 350 -48.13 -20.04 -34.04
CA GLY A 350 -47.12 -19.44 -34.90
C GLY A 350 -46.22 -18.43 -34.19
N ASP A 351 -46.41 -18.25 -32.89
CA ASP A 351 -45.68 -17.27 -32.05
C ASP A 351 -44.33 -17.82 -31.59
N TYR A 352 -43.37 -16.95 -31.42
CA TYR A 352 -42.06 -17.28 -30.83
C TYR A 352 -42.18 -17.16 -29.31
N GLU A 353 -41.62 -18.11 -28.57
CA GLU A 353 -41.63 -18.14 -27.11
C GLU A 353 -40.24 -17.80 -26.59
N PHE A 354 -40.15 -16.78 -25.77
CA PHE A 354 -38.90 -16.35 -25.13
C PHE A 354 -38.97 -16.60 -23.63
N SER A 355 -37.82 -16.95 -23.02
CA SER A 355 -37.67 -17.11 -21.59
C SER A 355 -36.64 -16.11 -21.07
N ARG A 356 -36.92 -15.56 -19.88
CA ARG A 356 -36.04 -14.67 -19.15
C ARG A 356 -35.05 -15.49 -18.33
N HIS A 357 -33.75 -15.18 -18.44
CA HIS A 357 -32.70 -15.85 -17.70
C HIS A 357 -31.84 -14.82 -16.99
N GLU A 358 -31.63 -15.02 -15.69
CA GLU A 358 -30.67 -14.25 -14.90
C GLU A 358 -29.23 -14.62 -15.30
N VAL A 359 -28.40 -13.62 -15.50
CA VAL A 359 -27.00 -13.82 -15.89
C VAL A 359 -26.08 -12.97 -15.03
N THR A 360 -24.89 -13.50 -14.78
CA THR A 360 -23.80 -12.70 -14.19
C THR A 360 -23.01 -12.07 -15.32
N THR A 361 -22.81 -10.76 -15.24
CA THR A 361 -22.00 -10.05 -16.25
C THR A 361 -20.63 -9.71 -15.69
N GLY A 362 -19.65 -9.71 -16.58
CA GLY A 362 -18.28 -9.31 -16.29
C GLY A 362 -17.89 -7.99 -16.98
N VAL A 363 -16.74 -8.00 -17.64
CA VAL A 363 -16.17 -6.84 -18.33
C VAL A 363 -17.02 -6.42 -19.51
N SER A 364 -17.29 -5.11 -19.64
CA SER A 364 -17.94 -4.52 -20.81
C SER A 364 -16.95 -3.67 -21.60
N GLN A 365 -16.76 -3.98 -22.88
CA GLN A 365 -15.81 -3.30 -23.76
C GLN A 365 -16.32 -3.26 -25.21
N ASN A 366 -16.15 -2.11 -25.87
CA ASN A 366 -16.53 -1.93 -27.29
C ASN A 366 -17.97 -2.31 -27.65
N GLY A 367 -18.92 -2.14 -26.69
CA GLY A 367 -20.35 -2.46 -26.89
C GLY A 367 -20.68 -3.96 -26.72
N PHE A 368 -19.75 -4.75 -26.21
CA PHE A 368 -19.95 -6.15 -25.83
C PHE A 368 -19.69 -6.31 -24.34
N THR A 369 -20.48 -7.16 -23.70
CA THR A 369 -20.36 -7.46 -22.27
C THR A 369 -20.15 -8.96 -22.10
N GLU A 370 -19.19 -9.32 -21.26
CA GLU A 370 -18.97 -10.68 -20.82
C GLU A 370 -20.18 -11.20 -20.06
N VAL A 371 -20.63 -12.42 -20.39
CA VAL A 371 -21.75 -13.07 -19.73
C VAL A 371 -21.36 -14.48 -19.28
N GLU A 372 -21.69 -14.80 -18.05
CA GLU A 372 -21.67 -16.15 -17.54
C GLU A 372 -23.07 -16.74 -17.65
N LEU A 373 -23.20 -17.72 -18.55
CA LEU A 373 -24.49 -18.36 -18.83
C LEU A 373 -24.84 -19.36 -17.74
N CYS A 374 -26.10 -19.37 -17.31
CA CYS A 374 -26.63 -20.42 -16.44
C CYS A 374 -26.55 -21.78 -17.13
N LYS A 375 -26.47 -22.87 -16.34
CA LYS A 375 -26.32 -24.24 -16.80
C LYS A 375 -27.39 -24.71 -17.82
N HIS A 376 -28.52 -24.03 -17.91
CA HIS A 376 -29.64 -24.36 -18.75
C HIS A 376 -29.61 -23.75 -20.16
N ILE A 377 -28.66 -22.84 -20.46
CA ILE A 377 -28.57 -22.22 -21.80
C ILE A 377 -27.43 -22.88 -22.56
N GLN A 378 -27.77 -23.56 -23.68
CA GLN A 378 -26.77 -24.12 -24.58
C GLN A 378 -26.13 -23.03 -25.43
N LYS A 379 -24.88 -23.22 -25.85
CA LYS A 379 -24.11 -22.22 -26.62
C LYS A 379 -24.76 -21.83 -27.94
N ASP A 380 -25.58 -22.69 -28.51
CA ASP A 380 -26.26 -22.51 -29.82
C ASP A 380 -27.68 -21.93 -29.63
N THR A 381 -28.09 -21.58 -28.41
CA THR A 381 -29.40 -20.98 -28.15
C THR A 381 -29.42 -19.56 -28.71
N LYS A 382 -30.44 -19.24 -29.49
CA LYS A 382 -30.67 -17.89 -30.02
C LYS A 382 -31.09 -16.96 -28.88
N ILE A 383 -30.37 -15.86 -28.71
CA ILE A 383 -30.61 -14.85 -27.68
C ILE A 383 -30.99 -13.55 -28.37
N VAL A 384 -31.87 -12.78 -27.74
CA VAL A 384 -32.26 -11.45 -28.21
C VAL A 384 -31.06 -10.50 -28.01
N THR A 385 -30.51 -10.01 -29.13
CA THR A 385 -29.33 -9.15 -29.16
C THR A 385 -29.67 -7.67 -29.41
N GLY A 386 -30.93 -7.38 -29.79
CA GLY A 386 -31.39 -5.99 -29.99
C GLY A 386 -32.79 -5.80 -29.43
N ASN A 387 -33.03 -4.66 -28.82
CA ASN A 387 -34.30 -4.27 -28.18
C ASN A 387 -34.82 -5.21 -27.09
N ALA A 388 -33.92 -5.88 -26.35
CA ALA A 388 -34.25 -6.76 -25.22
C ALA A 388 -35.10 -6.06 -24.14
N PHE A 389 -34.97 -4.76 -24.00
CA PHE A 389 -35.76 -3.94 -23.06
C PHE A 389 -37.27 -4.02 -23.30
N TYR A 390 -37.71 -4.18 -24.56
CA TYR A 390 -39.12 -4.35 -24.84
C TYR A 390 -39.68 -5.65 -24.25
N LEU A 391 -38.93 -6.75 -24.28
CA LEU A 391 -39.33 -8.00 -23.64
C LEU A 391 -39.38 -7.86 -22.11
N ALA A 392 -38.46 -7.10 -21.53
CA ALA A 392 -38.50 -6.84 -20.09
C ALA A 392 -39.74 -6.05 -19.66
N SER A 393 -40.16 -5.05 -20.45
CA SER A 393 -41.39 -4.29 -20.13
C SER A 393 -42.66 -5.12 -20.20
N LEU A 394 -42.68 -6.18 -21.01
CA LEU A 394 -43.82 -7.10 -21.06
C LEU A 394 -43.90 -8.04 -19.85
N THR A 395 -42.77 -8.29 -19.18
CA THR A 395 -42.74 -9.11 -17.95
C THR A 395 -43.16 -8.30 -16.71
N GLU A 396 -42.96 -7.00 -16.70
CA GLU A 396 -43.36 -6.13 -15.58
C GLU A 396 -44.89 -5.88 -15.56
N ASP A 397 -45.53 -5.84 -16.75
CA ASP A 397 -46.98 -5.56 -16.89
C ASP A 397 -47.87 -6.74 -16.44
N HIS A 398 -47.33 -7.97 -16.37
CA HIS A 398 -48.03 -9.17 -15.92
C HIS A 398 -47.90 -9.50 -14.43
N GLY A 399 -47.18 -8.67 -13.67
CA GLY A 399 -46.96 -8.86 -12.22
C GLY A 399 -47.91 -8.08 -11.31
N GLU A 400 -48.85 -7.27 -11.86
CA GLU A 400 -49.81 -6.45 -11.09
C GLU A 400 -51.28 -6.91 -11.19
N GLU A 401 -51.58 -8.16 -11.57
CA GLU A 401 -52.93 -8.71 -11.42
C GLU A 401 -53.06 -9.73 -10.30
#